data_2c291da421adcf2132ca6515ffdbe712
#
_entry.id   2c291da421adcf2132ca6515ffdbe712
#
_cell.length_a   1.000
_cell.length_b   1.000
_cell.length_c   1.000
_cell.angle_alpha   90.00
_cell.angle_beta   90.00
_cell.angle_gamma   90.00
#
_symmetry.space_group_name_H-M   'P 1'
#
loop_
_entity.id
_entity.type
_entity.pdbx_description
1 polymer ?
#
loop_
_entity_poly.entity_id
_entity_poly.type
_entity_poly.pdbx_seq_one_letter_code
_entity_poly.pdbx_strand_id
1 'polypeptide(L)'
;MKLLVVRFSSIGDVVLTTPVVRCLKQQVTHAEIHFITKKAFQSVLDQNPYIDRIITIEKSVDEVVERLKAEKYDHVIDLHNNIRTLRLKRALKVKSTAFPKKNFSKLLLTTFKINRMPKVHVVDRYFEAVKHLGVVNDQKPCDFFLADADLVSLESIALTSK
;
A
#
# COMPACT_ATOMS: atom_id res chain seq x y z
N MET A 1 14.14 -11.76 -0.43
CA MET A 1 14.22 -10.29 -0.35
C MET A 1 13.11 -9.79 0.56
N LYS A 2 13.46 -9.04 1.62
CA LYS A 2 12.49 -8.55 2.62
C LYS A 2 12.09 -7.10 2.34
N LEU A 3 10.83 -6.87 2.02
CA LEU A 3 10.30 -5.59 1.55
C LEU A 3 9.33 -4.99 2.58
N LEU A 4 9.44 -3.69 2.83
CA LEU A 4 8.45 -2.94 3.60
C LEU A 4 7.64 -2.04 2.67
N VAL A 5 6.37 -2.36 2.48
CA VAL A 5 5.42 -1.52 1.75
C VAL A 5 4.73 -0.57 2.72
N VAL A 6 4.66 0.72 2.38
CA VAL A 6 4.15 1.77 3.28
C VAL A 6 2.95 2.47 2.67
N ARG A 7 1.76 2.29 3.29
CA ARG A 7 0.56 3.08 3.00
C ARG A 7 -0.31 3.25 4.25
N PHE A 8 -0.30 4.43 4.87
CA PHE A 8 -0.99 4.65 6.14
C PHE A 8 -2.49 4.88 6.02
N SER A 9 -2.94 5.51 4.93
CA SER A 9 -4.33 5.94 4.69
C SER A 9 -4.50 6.42 3.23
N SER A 10 -5.68 6.63 2.67
CA SER A 10 -7.00 6.30 3.19
C SER A 10 -7.39 4.87 2.81
N ILE A 11 -8.59 4.39 3.17
CA ILE A 11 -9.04 3.02 2.88
C ILE A 11 -8.95 2.71 1.37
N GLY A 12 -9.52 3.56 0.51
CA GLY A 12 -9.45 3.37 -0.94
C GLY A 12 -8.02 3.36 -1.47
N ASP A 13 -7.16 4.21 -0.94
CA ASP A 13 -5.74 4.22 -1.34
C ASP A 13 -5.00 2.95 -0.87
N VAL A 14 -5.37 2.36 0.27
CA VAL A 14 -4.83 1.07 0.74
C VAL A 14 -5.23 -0.04 -0.23
N VAL A 15 -6.51 -0.12 -0.61
CA VAL A 15 -6.99 -1.07 -1.62
C VAL A 15 -6.26 -0.90 -2.95
N LEU A 16 -6.07 0.33 -3.41
CA LEU A 16 -5.35 0.63 -4.67
C LEU A 16 -3.86 0.23 -4.66
N THR A 17 -3.28 -0.15 -3.51
CA THR A 17 -1.92 -0.69 -3.45
C THR A 17 -1.86 -2.20 -3.66
N THR A 18 -2.98 -2.92 -3.58
CA THR A 18 -3.01 -4.39 -3.62
C THR A 18 -2.46 -4.98 -4.93
N PRO A 19 -2.67 -4.40 -6.13
CA PRO A 19 -2.03 -4.88 -7.37
C PRO A 19 -0.50 -4.84 -7.29
N VAL A 20 0.07 -3.79 -6.68
CA VAL A 20 1.52 -3.69 -6.51
C VAL A 20 2.03 -4.78 -5.57
N VAL A 21 1.34 -5.03 -4.46
CA VAL A 21 1.69 -6.07 -3.49
C VAL A 21 1.63 -7.45 -4.12
N ARG A 22 0.56 -7.76 -4.85
CA ARG A 22 0.41 -9.02 -5.63
C ARG A 22 1.56 -9.20 -6.60
N CYS A 23 1.82 -8.20 -7.44
CA CYS A 23 2.88 -8.28 -8.45
C CYS A 23 4.27 -8.41 -7.82
N LEU A 24 4.55 -7.72 -6.71
CA LEU A 24 5.78 -7.90 -5.94
C LEU A 24 5.94 -9.35 -5.47
N LYS A 25 4.88 -9.91 -4.85
CA LYS A 25 4.92 -11.28 -4.32
C LYS A 25 5.13 -12.32 -5.41
N GLN A 26 4.52 -12.12 -6.57
CA GLN A 26 4.59 -13.07 -7.68
C GLN A 26 5.85 -12.94 -8.54
N GLN A 27 6.40 -11.73 -8.69
CA GLN A 27 7.48 -11.46 -9.66
C GLN A 27 8.85 -11.32 -8.99
N VAL A 28 8.94 -11.06 -7.70
CA VAL A 28 10.20 -10.98 -6.97
C VAL A 28 10.47 -12.31 -6.28
N THR A 29 11.55 -12.99 -6.67
CA THR A 29 11.92 -14.30 -6.13
C THR A 29 12.11 -14.24 -4.60
N HIS A 30 11.42 -15.12 -3.89
CA HIS A 30 11.45 -15.21 -2.43
C HIS A 30 11.16 -13.86 -1.73
N ALA A 31 10.18 -13.08 -2.24
CA ALA A 31 9.76 -11.85 -1.60
C ALA A 31 9.04 -12.14 -0.28
N GLU A 32 9.56 -11.56 0.81
CA GLU A 32 8.86 -11.44 2.09
C GLU A 32 8.32 -10.01 2.20
N ILE A 33 7.00 -9.86 2.19
CA ILE A 33 6.33 -8.57 2.12
C ILE A 33 5.69 -8.24 3.45
N HIS A 34 6.21 -7.22 4.12
CA HIS A 34 5.58 -6.59 5.26
C HIS A 34 4.86 -5.32 4.82
N PHE A 35 3.65 -5.12 5.30
CA PHE A 35 2.86 -3.94 4.98
C PHE A 35 2.59 -3.11 6.24
N ILE A 36 2.91 -1.81 6.21
CA ILE A 36 2.60 -0.91 7.32
C ILE A 36 1.45 0.03 6.97
N THR A 37 0.42 0.02 7.83
CA THR A 37 -0.79 0.86 7.70
C THR A 37 -1.26 1.36 9.06
N LYS A 38 -2.28 2.22 9.09
CA LYS A 38 -2.98 2.53 10.34
C LYS A 38 -3.86 1.36 10.77
N LYS A 39 -3.99 1.13 12.07
CA LYS A 39 -4.83 0.07 12.66
C LYS A 39 -6.26 0.08 12.12
N ALA A 40 -6.83 1.27 11.91
CA ALA A 40 -8.18 1.43 11.34
C ALA A 40 -8.36 0.85 9.93
N PHE A 41 -7.29 0.51 9.21
CA PHE A 41 -7.35 -0.05 7.85
C PHE A 41 -6.75 -1.46 7.77
N GLN A 42 -6.44 -2.07 8.90
CA GLN A 42 -5.86 -3.40 8.96
C GLN A 42 -6.76 -4.44 8.31
N SER A 43 -8.05 -4.42 8.64
CA SER A 43 -9.05 -5.39 8.15
C SER A 43 -9.14 -5.48 6.62
N VAL A 44 -8.75 -4.41 5.91
CA VAL A 44 -8.71 -4.42 4.44
C VAL A 44 -7.64 -5.36 3.88
N LEU A 45 -6.63 -5.67 4.69
CA LEU A 45 -5.44 -6.42 4.28
C LEU A 45 -5.32 -7.79 4.97
N ASP A 46 -6.07 -8.05 6.06
CA ASP A 46 -5.87 -9.21 6.94
C ASP A 46 -5.90 -10.56 6.20
N GLN A 47 -6.73 -10.68 5.18
CA GLN A 47 -6.86 -11.91 4.40
C GLN A 47 -6.06 -11.92 3.10
N ASN A 48 -5.18 -10.92 2.89
CA ASN A 48 -4.43 -10.82 1.65
C ASN A 48 -3.24 -11.81 1.62
N PRO A 49 -3.27 -12.86 0.78
CA PRO A 49 -2.26 -13.92 0.77
C PRO A 49 -0.89 -13.45 0.25
N TYR A 50 -0.82 -12.24 -0.31
CA TYR A 50 0.42 -11.66 -0.82
C TYR A 50 1.18 -10.85 0.23
N ILE A 51 0.63 -10.73 1.46
CA ILE A 51 1.24 -10.00 2.58
C ILE A 51 1.64 -11.00 3.65
N ASP A 52 2.93 -11.10 3.93
CA ASP A 52 3.43 -12.02 4.95
C ASP A 52 3.22 -11.46 6.37
N ARG A 53 3.21 -10.13 6.51
CA ARG A 53 2.98 -9.50 7.81
C ARG A 53 2.39 -8.10 7.69
N ILE A 54 1.35 -7.82 8.46
CA ILE A 54 0.79 -6.48 8.61
C ILE A 54 1.33 -5.85 9.90
N ILE A 55 1.79 -4.62 9.78
CA ILE A 55 2.29 -3.80 10.88
C ILE A 55 1.38 -2.60 11.00
N THR A 56 0.84 -2.37 12.17
CA THR A 56 -0.10 -1.26 12.38
C THR A 56 0.50 -0.17 13.26
N ILE A 57 0.09 1.07 12.97
CA ILE A 57 0.33 2.24 13.82
C ILE A 57 -1.01 2.87 14.17
N GLU A 58 -1.10 3.46 15.35
CA GLU A 58 -2.28 4.23 15.76
C GLU A 58 -2.09 5.72 15.44
N LYS A 59 -1.07 6.34 15.99
CA LYS A 59 -0.80 7.78 15.89
C LYS A 59 0.47 8.11 15.14
N SER A 60 1.58 7.45 15.48
CA SER A 60 2.91 7.79 14.98
C SER A 60 3.69 6.57 14.47
N VAL A 61 4.56 6.81 13.52
CA VAL A 61 5.53 5.79 13.05
C VAL A 61 6.55 5.43 14.13
N ASP A 62 6.77 6.31 15.10
CA ASP A 62 7.74 6.11 16.19
C ASP A 62 7.37 4.89 17.05
N GLU A 63 6.06 4.53 17.11
CA GLU A 63 5.55 3.35 17.82
C GLU A 63 6.19 2.03 17.38
N VAL A 64 6.68 1.98 16.15
CA VAL A 64 7.13 0.74 15.51
C VAL A 64 8.57 0.80 14.96
N VAL A 65 9.23 1.95 15.03
CA VAL A 65 10.55 2.16 14.40
C VAL A 65 11.58 1.14 14.88
N GLU A 66 11.70 0.90 16.18
CA GLU A 66 12.71 -0.04 16.72
C GLU A 66 12.41 -1.48 16.28
N ARG A 67 11.14 -1.88 16.27
CA ARG A 67 10.73 -3.18 15.74
C ARG A 67 11.04 -3.32 14.26
N LEU A 68 10.80 -2.27 13.47
CA LEU A 68 11.09 -2.26 12.03
C LEU A 68 12.60 -2.31 11.74
N LYS A 69 13.44 -1.67 12.56
CA LYS A 69 14.91 -1.76 12.44
C LYS A 69 15.40 -3.19 12.66
N ALA A 70 14.83 -3.89 13.65
CA ALA A 70 15.19 -5.27 13.96
C ALA A 70 14.87 -6.25 12.81
N GLU A 71 13.89 -5.93 11.96
CA GLU A 71 13.47 -6.76 10.81
C GLU A 71 14.49 -6.78 9.66
N LYS A 72 15.43 -5.83 9.60
CA LYS A 72 16.52 -5.78 8.59
C LYS A 72 15.98 -5.82 7.15
N TYR A 73 15.11 -4.87 6.78
CA TYR A 73 14.57 -4.79 5.42
C TYR A 73 15.65 -4.52 4.39
N ASP A 74 15.51 -5.14 3.22
CA ASP A 74 16.35 -4.87 2.05
C ASP A 74 15.92 -3.56 1.34
N HIS A 75 14.61 -3.28 1.31
CA HIS A 75 14.07 -2.11 0.63
C HIS A 75 12.74 -1.64 1.24
N VAL A 76 12.52 -0.33 1.21
CA VAL A 76 11.25 0.31 1.59
C VAL A 76 10.55 0.87 0.35
N ILE A 77 9.32 0.42 0.10
CA ILE A 77 8.46 0.86 -1.00
C ILE A 77 7.42 1.81 -0.44
N ASP A 78 7.61 3.10 -0.66
CA ASP A 78 6.78 4.17 -0.11
C ASP A 78 5.66 4.56 -1.07
N LEU A 79 4.48 3.95 -0.89
CA LEU A 79 3.26 4.25 -1.64
C LEU A 79 2.40 5.34 -0.98
N HIS A 80 2.91 6.00 0.07
CA HIS A 80 2.24 7.12 0.72
C HIS A 80 2.90 8.46 0.43
N ASN A 81 4.24 8.47 0.42
CA ASN A 81 5.10 9.61 0.05
C ASN A 81 4.72 10.92 0.74
N ASN A 82 4.82 10.97 2.07
CA ASN A 82 4.57 12.16 2.88
C ASN A 82 5.66 12.35 3.95
N ILE A 83 5.50 13.40 4.77
CA ILE A 83 6.50 13.73 5.81
C ILE A 83 6.68 12.61 6.85
N ARG A 84 5.61 11.84 7.16
CA ARG A 84 5.68 10.71 8.09
C ARG A 84 6.51 9.55 7.51
N THR A 85 6.32 9.25 6.22
CA THR A 85 7.11 8.22 5.54
C THR A 85 8.56 8.67 5.35
N LEU A 86 8.80 9.96 5.16
CA LEU A 86 10.16 10.50 5.12
C LEU A 86 10.88 10.30 6.46
N ARG A 87 10.19 10.57 7.59
CA ARG A 87 10.74 10.31 8.95
C ARG A 87 11.05 8.82 9.14
N LEU A 88 10.12 7.94 8.76
CA LEU A 88 10.30 6.49 8.81
C LEU A 88 11.54 6.04 8.02
N LYS A 89 11.65 6.46 6.76
CA LYS A 89 12.79 6.12 5.88
C LYS A 89 14.12 6.59 6.46
N ARG A 90 14.16 7.81 7.02
CA ARG A 90 15.36 8.33 7.68
C ARG A 90 15.73 7.53 8.92
N ALA A 91 14.75 7.10 9.71
CA ALA A 91 14.97 6.31 10.91
C ALA A 91 15.49 4.90 10.59
N LEU A 92 14.96 4.27 9.55
CA LEU A 92 15.36 2.92 9.13
C LEU A 92 16.72 2.88 8.42
N LYS A 93 17.11 3.96 7.75
CA LYS A 93 18.37 4.05 6.96
C LYS A 93 18.51 2.95 5.90
N VAL A 94 17.39 2.48 5.35
CA VAL A 94 17.31 1.44 4.31
C VAL A 94 17.06 2.09 2.95
N LYS A 95 17.52 1.46 1.87
CA LYS A 95 17.20 1.88 0.50
C LYS A 95 15.69 2.02 0.33
N SER A 96 15.24 3.08 -0.32
CA SER A 96 13.81 3.34 -0.46
C SER A 96 13.47 3.97 -1.80
N THR A 97 12.32 3.58 -2.33
CA THR A 97 11.70 4.21 -3.49
C THR A 97 10.32 4.73 -3.12
N ALA A 98 9.86 5.73 -3.84
CA ALA A 98 8.53 6.29 -3.63
C ALA A 98 7.87 6.57 -4.99
N PHE A 99 6.55 6.43 -5.06
CA PHE A 99 5.82 6.82 -6.25
C PHE A 99 5.86 8.34 -6.46
N PRO A 100 5.91 8.82 -7.71
CA PRO A 100 5.96 10.24 -8.01
C PRO A 100 4.64 10.93 -7.64
N LYS A 101 4.68 11.78 -6.61
CA LYS A 101 3.54 12.59 -6.17
C LYS A 101 3.52 13.90 -6.94
N LYS A 102 2.55 14.09 -7.85
CA LYS A 102 2.45 15.32 -8.65
C LYS A 102 1.70 16.44 -7.89
N ASN A 103 2.21 16.80 -6.70
CA ASN A 103 1.63 17.87 -5.88
C ASN A 103 1.59 19.22 -6.62
N PHE A 104 2.59 19.51 -7.47
CA PHE A 104 2.64 20.73 -8.25
C PHE A 104 1.52 20.83 -9.29
N SER A 105 1.20 19.72 -9.99
CA SER A 105 0.08 19.69 -10.95
C SER A 105 -1.27 19.85 -10.23
N LYS A 106 -1.40 19.33 -9.00
CA LYS A 106 -2.59 19.53 -8.17
C LYS A 106 -2.71 20.98 -7.70
N LEU A 107 -1.61 21.59 -7.28
CA LEU A 107 -1.57 23.02 -6.91
C LEU A 107 -1.96 23.91 -8.09
N LEU A 108 -1.44 23.66 -9.29
CA LEU A 108 -1.80 24.38 -10.52
C LEU A 108 -3.29 24.26 -10.83
N LEU A 109 -3.88 23.09 -10.66
CA LEU A 109 -5.31 22.87 -10.87
C LEU A 109 -6.16 23.65 -9.86
N THR A 110 -5.80 23.60 -8.57
CA THR A 110 -6.62 24.20 -7.50
C THR A 110 -6.46 25.71 -7.42
N THR A 111 -5.26 26.25 -7.67
CA THR A 111 -4.97 27.68 -7.54
C THR A 111 -5.18 28.43 -8.86
N PHE A 112 -4.75 27.86 -9.97
CA PHE A 112 -4.76 28.54 -11.27
C PHE A 112 -5.75 27.94 -12.26
N LYS A 113 -6.54 26.91 -11.86
CA LYS A 113 -7.50 26.17 -12.72
C LYS A 113 -6.85 25.56 -13.98
N ILE A 114 -5.52 25.41 -14.00
CA ILE A 114 -4.78 24.80 -15.10
C ILE A 114 -4.71 23.29 -14.89
N ASN A 115 -5.46 22.54 -15.70
CA ASN A 115 -5.49 21.08 -15.62
C ASN A 115 -4.25 20.47 -16.33
N ARG A 116 -3.20 20.21 -15.57
CA ARG A 116 -2.02 19.42 -15.96
C ARG A 116 -1.96 18.06 -15.26
N MET A 117 -3.11 17.56 -14.81
CA MET A 117 -3.17 16.23 -14.19
C MET A 117 -2.86 15.16 -15.23
N PRO A 118 -1.99 14.21 -14.94
CA PRO A 118 -1.72 13.10 -15.84
C PRO A 118 -2.97 12.23 -15.97
N LYS A 119 -3.29 11.81 -17.17
CA LYS A 119 -4.37 10.84 -17.47
C LYS A 119 -4.03 9.39 -17.02
N VAL A 120 -2.93 9.22 -16.26
CA VAL A 120 -2.44 7.91 -15.80
C VAL A 120 -3.12 7.55 -14.50
N HIS A 121 -3.66 6.34 -14.44
CA HIS A 121 -4.33 5.83 -13.24
C HIS A 121 -3.37 5.78 -12.04
N VAL A 122 -3.90 5.96 -10.82
CA VAL A 122 -3.06 6.01 -9.60
C VAL A 122 -2.30 4.71 -9.37
N VAL A 123 -2.88 3.56 -9.72
CA VAL A 123 -2.24 2.24 -9.64
C VAL A 123 -0.97 2.20 -10.49
N ASP A 124 -1.04 2.63 -11.76
CA ASP A 124 0.14 2.67 -12.64
C ASP A 124 1.26 3.55 -12.08
N ARG A 125 0.88 4.64 -11.40
CA ARG A 125 1.84 5.50 -10.72
C ARG A 125 2.50 4.81 -9.52
N TYR A 126 1.79 3.91 -8.83
CA TYR A 126 2.38 3.12 -7.75
C TYR A 126 3.42 2.13 -8.28
N PHE A 127 3.25 1.59 -9.49
CA PHE A 127 4.23 0.72 -10.12
C PHE A 127 5.57 1.42 -10.41
N GLU A 128 5.59 2.75 -10.55
CA GLU A 128 6.86 3.49 -10.66
C GLU A 128 7.78 3.28 -9.43
N ALA A 129 7.20 3.06 -8.24
CA ALA A 129 7.98 2.80 -7.03
C ALA A 129 8.68 1.43 -7.02
N VAL A 130 8.22 0.48 -7.84
CA VAL A 130 8.74 -0.90 -7.89
C VAL A 130 9.43 -1.25 -9.21
N LYS A 131 9.44 -0.32 -10.16
CA LYS A 131 10.03 -0.49 -11.49
C LYS A 131 11.50 -0.93 -11.47
N HIS A 132 12.27 -0.43 -10.50
CA HIS A 132 13.69 -0.78 -10.31
C HIS A 132 13.90 -2.25 -9.90
N LEU A 133 12.85 -2.95 -9.44
CA LEU A 133 12.85 -4.39 -9.14
C LEU A 133 12.40 -5.23 -10.34
N GLY A 134 12.16 -4.62 -11.51
CA GLY A 134 11.64 -5.30 -12.69
C GLY A 134 10.16 -5.68 -12.63
N VAL A 135 9.44 -5.20 -11.61
CA VAL A 135 8.02 -5.53 -11.40
C VAL A 135 7.13 -4.75 -12.36
N VAL A 136 6.26 -5.48 -13.06
CA VAL A 136 5.35 -4.96 -14.08
C VAL A 136 3.90 -5.16 -13.62
N ASN A 137 3.03 -4.20 -13.95
CA ASN A 137 1.61 -4.31 -13.70
C ASN A 137 0.98 -5.45 -14.52
N ASP A 138 0.31 -6.37 -13.87
CA ASP A 138 -0.39 -7.50 -14.50
C ASP A 138 -1.76 -7.12 -15.07
N GLN A 139 -2.15 -5.84 -14.96
CA GLN A 139 -3.40 -5.27 -15.45
C GLN A 139 -4.67 -5.89 -14.83
N LYS A 140 -4.54 -6.67 -13.76
CA LYS A 140 -5.68 -7.21 -13.03
C LYS A 140 -6.26 -6.16 -12.07
N PRO A 141 -7.55 -6.27 -11.69
CA PRO A 141 -8.18 -5.37 -10.73
C PRO A 141 -7.51 -5.43 -9.35
N CYS A 142 -7.90 -4.50 -8.48
CA CYS A 142 -7.52 -4.53 -7.07
C CYS A 142 -8.04 -5.79 -6.38
N ASP A 143 -7.24 -6.29 -5.44
CA ASP A 143 -7.61 -7.44 -4.61
C ASP A 143 -8.35 -6.99 -3.36
N PHE A 144 -9.36 -7.76 -2.99
CA PHE A 144 -9.99 -7.69 -1.69
C PHE A 144 -10.40 -9.10 -1.28
N PHE A 145 -9.91 -9.57 -0.14
CA PHE A 145 -10.14 -10.91 0.37
C PHE A 145 -10.97 -10.83 1.63
N LEU A 146 -12.02 -11.65 1.69
CA LEU A 146 -12.89 -11.79 2.86
C LEU A 146 -12.50 -13.06 3.62
N ALA A 147 -12.63 -13.03 4.94
CA ALA A 147 -12.58 -14.26 5.71
C ALA A 147 -13.84 -15.09 5.44
N ASP A 148 -13.74 -16.41 5.50
CA ASP A 148 -14.90 -17.32 5.30
C ASP A 148 -16.02 -16.99 6.27
N ALA A 149 -15.69 -16.56 7.49
CA ALA A 149 -16.66 -16.15 8.51
C ALA A 149 -17.45 -14.87 8.16
N ASP A 150 -16.93 -14.06 7.24
CA ASP A 150 -17.56 -12.79 6.78
C ASP A 150 -18.41 -13.01 5.51
N LEU A 151 -18.42 -14.23 4.96
CA LEU A 151 -19.24 -14.57 3.80
C LEU A 151 -20.69 -14.75 4.23
N VAL A 152 -21.55 -13.84 3.80
CA VAL A 152 -23.00 -13.93 4.03
C VAL A 152 -23.64 -14.64 2.85
N SER A 153 -24.36 -15.77 3.09
CA SER A 153 -25.10 -16.43 2.04
C SER A 153 -26.30 -15.57 1.59
N LEU A 154 -26.57 -15.53 0.28
CA LEU A 154 -27.74 -14.80 -0.25
C LEU A 154 -29.06 -15.30 0.35
N GLU A 155 -29.14 -16.55 0.74
CA GLU A 155 -30.30 -17.15 1.39
C GLU A 155 -30.58 -16.52 2.77
N SER A 156 -29.55 -16.17 3.55
CA SER A 156 -29.69 -15.51 4.85
C SER A 156 -30.23 -14.08 4.74
N ILE A 157 -29.97 -13.40 3.62
CA ILE A 157 -30.45 -12.04 3.37
C ILE A 157 -31.91 -12.02 2.93
N ALA A 158 -32.33 -13.03 2.16
CA ALA A 158 -33.73 -13.14 1.68
C ALA A 158 -34.74 -13.40 2.80
N LEU A 159 -34.31 -13.95 3.95
CA LEU A 159 -35.20 -14.26 5.11
C LEU A 159 -35.47 -13.03 5.99
N THR A 160 -34.75 -11.91 5.83
CA THR A 160 -34.94 -10.70 6.64
C THR A 160 -35.80 -9.62 5.94
N SER A 161 -36.32 -9.87 4.74
CA SER A 161 -37.19 -8.95 3.97
C SER A 161 -38.66 -9.39 3.95
N LYS A 162 -39.21 -9.74 5.13
CA LYS A 162 -40.68 -9.92 5.34
C LYS A 162 -41.18 -8.92 6.34
#